data_255eb9e604dcdf8c8f925673db88b97e
#
_entry.id   255eb9e604dcdf8c8f925673db88b97e
#
_cell.length_a   1.000
_cell.length_b   1.000
_cell.length_c   1.000
_cell.angle_alpha   90.00
_cell.angle_beta   90.00
_cell.angle_gamma   90.00
#
_symmetry.space_group_name_H-M   'P 1'
#
loop_
_entity.id
_entity.type
_entity.pdbx_description
1 polymer ?
#
loop_
_entity_poly.entity_id
_entity_poly.type
_entity_poly.pdbx_seq_one_letter_code
_entity_poly.pdbx_strand_id
1 'polypeptide(L)'
;MMNLRSKIHPLSLLSIAVVMCGVAAAQTGSGPSATLASTPPMGWNSWNKFGCDVSDKLIREIADAVVSSGMKAAGYQYVNIDDCWQVSRAEDGTIVADAERFPNGIKAVADYVHDKGLRLGIYTDAGRMTCQKRPGSYEHEFQDAKTYASWGVDYVKIDWCFAEGLDPVVQYAKFRDALAQSGRPIVFSICNWGVKAPWRWGPTTGNLWRTTGDINDTYDRMAVIGFSQNGLEKFAGPGHWNDPDMLEVGNGGMNRNEYRTHMALWAILAAPLLAGNDLRTMSAETKELLTNSEVIAVNQDPKAVQGHRVWEEGALEIWVKPLAHGGQAVGLFNRTEAAFKMTLEAKLIGAQPSATLRDLLDHKDLGAIKGSFTAEVPEHGVVMLRVSK
;
A
#
# COMPACT_ATOMS: atom_id res chain seq x y z
N MET A 1 -40.98 -72.16 -59.67
CA MET A 1 -40.10 -71.29 -60.37
C MET A 1 -40.79 -69.92 -60.38
N MET A 2 -40.52 -69.08 -59.42
CA MET A 2 -41.11 -67.72 -59.36
C MET A 2 -40.02 -66.75 -58.83
N ASN A 3 -39.59 -65.84 -59.66
CA ASN A 3 -38.68 -64.80 -59.36
C ASN A 3 -39.39 -63.67 -58.59
N LEU A 4 -39.00 -63.37 -57.36
CA LEU A 4 -39.39 -62.15 -56.67
C LEU A 4 -38.21 -61.20 -56.63
N ARG A 5 -38.32 -60.08 -57.36
CA ARG A 5 -37.41 -58.93 -57.24
C ARG A 5 -37.87 -58.04 -56.09
N SER A 6 -37.06 -57.91 -55.08
CA SER A 6 -37.29 -56.95 -53.98
C SER A 6 -36.78 -55.56 -54.40
N LYS A 7 -37.66 -54.56 -54.23
CA LYS A 7 -37.39 -53.13 -54.45
C LYS A 7 -36.76 -52.57 -53.17
N ILE A 8 -35.58 -52.01 -53.30
CA ILE A 8 -34.90 -51.24 -52.24
C ILE A 8 -35.36 -49.78 -52.36
N HIS A 9 -35.94 -49.20 -51.28
CA HIS A 9 -36.25 -47.78 -51.18
C HIS A 9 -35.06 -47.08 -50.50
N PRO A 10 -34.68 -45.88 -50.92
CA PRO A 10 -33.61 -45.12 -50.26
C PRO A 10 -34.15 -44.46 -48.97
N LEU A 11 -33.50 -44.71 -47.82
CA LEU A 11 -33.71 -43.99 -46.57
C LEU A 11 -33.16 -42.55 -46.70
N SER A 12 -34.03 -41.57 -46.51
CA SER A 12 -33.67 -40.17 -46.37
C SER A 12 -33.00 -39.96 -45.01
N LEU A 13 -31.71 -39.56 -45.01
CA LEU A 13 -31.01 -39.11 -43.84
C LEU A 13 -31.50 -37.70 -43.42
N LEU A 14 -32.21 -37.62 -42.32
CA LEU A 14 -32.62 -36.37 -41.69
C LEU A 14 -31.45 -35.86 -40.81
N SER A 15 -30.75 -34.81 -41.28
CA SER A 15 -29.68 -34.19 -40.52
C SER A 15 -30.28 -33.33 -39.41
N ILE A 16 -30.14 -33.78 -38.16
CA ILE A 16 -30.48 -32.97 -36.96
C ILE A 16 -29.33 -32.01 -36.70
N ALA A 17 -29.54 -30.72 -36.98
CA ALA A 17 -28.64 -29.66 -36.55
C ALA A 17 -28.79 -29.43 -35.05
N VAL A 18 -27.82 -29.86 -34.26
CA VAL A 18 -27.70 -29.53 -32.83
C VAL A 18 -27.19 -28.09 -32.74
N VAL A 19 -28.11 -27.18 -32.41
CA VAL A 19 -27.72 -25.81 -32.01
C VAL A 19 -27.11 -25.86 -30.61
N MET A 20 -25.79 -25.84 -30.54
CA MET A 20 -25.10 -25.61 -29.24
C MET A 20 -25.32 -24.14 -28.84
N CYS A 21 -26.24 -23.92 -27.90
CA CYS A 21 -26.31 -22.68 -27.11
C CYS A 21 -25.04 -22.60 -26.27
N GLY A 22 -24.08 -21.83 -26.71
CA GLY A 22 -22.90 -21.47 -25.91
C GLY A 22 -23.35 -20.63 -24.71
N VAL A 23 -23.37 -21.23 -23.54
CA VAL A 23 -23.47 -20.49 -22.28
C VAL A 23 -22.18 -19.69 -22.17
N ALA A 24 -22.25 -18.39 -22.41
CA ALA A 24 -21.15 -17.47 -22.07
C ALA A 24 -20.99 -17.52 -20.55
N ALA A 25 -19.96 -18.22 -20.08
CA ALA A 25 -19.54 -18.14 -18.68
C ALA A 25 -19.16 -16.68 -18.43
N ALA A 26 -19.93 -16.01 -17.58
CA ALA A 26 -19.54 -14.72 -17.03
C ALA A 26 -18.17 -14.93 -16.39
N GLN A 27 -17.13 -14.29 -16.95
CA GLN A 27 -15.82 -14.23 -16.33
C GLN A 27 -16.01 -13.49 -15.02
N THR A 28 -15.99 -14.23 -13.93
CA THR A 28 -15.84 -13.66 -12.58
C THR A 28 -14.54 -12.86 -12.59
N GLY A 29 -14.66 -11.54 -12.37
CA GLY A 29 -13.54 -10.62 -12.40
C GLY A 29 -12.38 -11.20 -11.60
N SER A 30 -11.23 -11.38 -12.24
CA SER A 30 -10.00 -11.76 -11.57
C SER A 30 -9.67 -10.66 -10.55
N GLY A 31 -9.41 -11.02 -9.30
CA GLY A 31 -8.91 -10.09 -8.29
C GLY A 31 -7.63 -9.38 -8.76
N PRO A 32 -7.13 -8.39 -8.02
CA PRO A 32 -5.96 -7.62 -8.40
C PRO A 32 -4.79 -8.54 -8.75
N SER A 33 -4.06 -8.20 -9.83
CA SER A 33 -2.93 -9.00 -10.29
C SER A 33 -1.86 -9.09 -9.19
N ALA A 34 -1.51 -10.29 -8.77
CA ALA A 34 -0.43 -10.53 -7.79
C ALA A 34 0.94 -10.00 -8.26
N THR A 35 1.07 -9.59 -9.52
CA THR A 35 2.26 -8.92 -10.06
C THR A 35 2.31 -7.43 -9.69
N LEU A 36 1.16 -6.81 -9.38
CA LEU A 36 1.09 -5.46 -8.83
C LEU A 36 1.27 -5.52 -7.32
N ALA A 37 2.11 -4.61 -6.79
CA ALA A 37 2.38 -4.53 -5.34
C ALA A 37 2.80 -5.90 -4.74
N SER A 38 3.67 -6.67 -5.42
CA SER A 38 4.20 -7.94 -4.91
C SER A 38 4.92 -7.78 -3.55
N THR A 39 5.46 -6.60 -3.30
CA THR A 39 5.88 -6.08 -1.99
C THR A 39 5.08 -4.80 -1.68
N PRO A 40 5.06 -4.33 -0.42
CA PRO A 40 4.35 -3.10 -0.07
C PRO A 40 4.81 -1.93 -0.94
N PRO A 41 3.89 -1.11 -1.50
CA PRO A 41 4.28 0.07 -2.29
C PRO A 41 5.15 1.03 -1.50
N MET A 42 6.17 1.59 -2.15
CA MET A 42 7.03 2.63 -1.61
C MET A 42 6.94 3.89 -2.48
N GLY A 43 6.77 5.04 -1.85
CA GLY A 43 6.62 6.30 -2.57
C GLY A 43 6.45 7.51 -1.67
N TRP A 44 5.83 8.53 -2.22
CA TRP A 44 5.48 9.77 -1.56
C TRP A 44 4.04 10.16 -1.92
N ASN A 45 3.36 10.86 -1.02
CA ASN A 45 2.02 11.40 -1.25
C ASN A 45 1.95 12.85 -0.73
N SER A 46 1.23 13.71 -1.44
CA SER A 46 1.21 15.15 -1.18
C SER A 46 0.42 15.58 0.07
N TRP A 47 -0.46 14.72 0.61
CA TRP A 47 -1.49 15.18 1.53
C TRP A 47 -0.97 15.74 2.85
N ASN A 48 -0.19 14.94 3.61
CA ASN A 48 0.10 15.28 5.00
C ASN A 48 0.90 16.57 5.17
N LYS A 49 1.76 16.91 4.21
CA LYS A 49 2.53 18.17 4.26
C LYS A 49 1.84 19.31 3.54
N PHE A 50 1.20 19.06 2.40
CA PHE A 50 0.77 20.11 1.49
C PHE A 50 -0.75 20.29 1.42
N GLY A 51 -1.55 19.30 1.84
CA GLY A 51 -3.01 19.35 1.69
C GLY A 51 -3.41 19.72 0.26
N CYS A 52 -4.19 20.79 0.12
CA CYS A 52 -4.59 21.33 -1.19
C CYS A 52 -3.56 22.26 -1.85
N ASP A 53 -2.39 22.49 -1.25
CA ASP A 53 -1.31 23.26 -1.88
C ASP A 53 -0.48 22.34 -2.79
N VAL A 54 -1.11 21.82 -3.84
CA VAL A 54 -0.54 20.88 -4.81
C VAL A 54 -0.58 21.48 -6.22
N SER A 55 0.51 21.29 -6.99
CA SER A 55 0.64 21.82 -8.36
C SER A 55 1.60 20.99 -9.20
N ASP A 56 1.55 21.12 -10.52
CA ASP A 56 2.51 20.55 -11.48
C ASP A 56 3.96 20.86 -11.05
N LYS A 57 4.24 22.11 -10.68
CA LYS A 57 5.58 22.52 -10.20
C LYS A 57 6.00 21.71 -8.97
N LEU A 58 5.16 21.63 -7.94
CA LEU A 58 5.45 20.88 -6.72
C LEU A 58 5.75 19.41 -7.04
N ILE A 59 4.92 18.76 -7.83
CA ILE A 59 5.07 17.34 -8.14
C ILE A 59 6.38 17.07 -8.90
N ARG A 60 6.78 17.95 -9.83
CA ARG A 60 8.07 17.83 -10.53
C ARG A 60 9.24 18.01 -9.57
N GLU A 61 9.21 19.01 -8.71
CA GLU A 61 10.26 19.25 -7.70
C GLU A 61 10.38 18.06 -6.73
N ILE A 62 9.26 17.46 -6.32
CA ILE A 62 9.26 16.25 -5.47
C ILE A 62 9.82 15.04 -6.24
N ALA A 63 9.46 14.84 -7.50
CA ALA A 63 10.03 13.76 -8.32
C ALA A 63 11.56 13.92 -8.45
N ASP A 64 12.05 15.14 -8.64
CA ASP A 64 13.50 15.44 -8.64
C ASP A 64 14.14 15.15 -7.28
N ALA A 65 13.44 15.50 -6.17
CA ALA A 65 13.91 15.23 -4.82
C ALA A 65 13.97 13.73 -4.50
N VAL A 66 12.99 12.93 -4.93
CA VAL A 66 13.02 11.46 -4.80
C VAL A 66 14.26 10.86 -5.46
N VAL A 67 14.66 11.39 -6.61
CA VAL A 67 15.88 10.94 -7.32
C VAL A 67 17.13 11.43 -6.62
N SER A 68 17.24 12.74 -6.37
CA SER A 68 18.46 13.37 -5.86
C SER A 68 18.76 13.05 -4.40
N SER A 69 17.75 12.74 -3.58
CA SER A 69 17.94 12.31 -2.20
C SER A 69 18.46 10.88 -2.05
N GLY A 70 18.36 10.06 -3.10
CA GLY A 70 18.66 8.62 -3.05
C GLY A 70 17.43 7.75 -2.71
N MET A 71 16.26 8.31 -2.45
CA MET A 71 15.05 7.54 -2.15
C MET A 71 14.68 6.61 -3.31
N LYS A 72 14.81 7.05 -4.58
CA LYS A 72 14.60 6.16 -5.74
C LYS A 72 15.53 4.94 -5.68
N ALA A 73 16.81 5.13 -5.38
CA ALA A 73 17.78 4.04 -5.25
C ALA A 73 17.46 3.11 -4.06
N ALA A 74 16.83 3.65 -3.02
CA ALA A 74 16.35 2.89 -1.87
C ALA A 74 15.03 2.12 -2.13
N GLY A 75 14.37 2.33 -3.30
CA GLY A 75 13.18 1.59 -3.70
C GLY A 75 11.87 2.40 -3.77
N TYR A 76 11.89 3.68 -3.44
CA TYR A 76 10.70 4.55 -3.59
C TYR A 76 10.41 4.81 -5.07
N GLN A 77 9.22 4.46 -5.51
CA GLN A 77 8.85 4.50 -6.94
C GLN A 77 7.68 5.43 -7.24
N TYR A 78 6.74 5.59 -6.29
CA TYR A 78 5.50 6.32 -6.53
C TYR A 78 5.61 7.78 -6.09
N VAL A 79 5.10 8.69 -6.91
CA VAL A 79 4.84 10.10 -6.57
C VAL A 79 3.36 10.31 -6.73
N ASN A 80 2.64 10.43 -5.61
CA ASN A 80 1.19 10.43 -5.58
C ASN A 80 0.65 11.85 -5.35
N ILE A 81 -0.21 12.31 -6.26
CA ILE A 81 -1.01 13.52 -6.09
C ILE A 81 -2.27 13.13 -5.30
N ASP A 82 -2.46 13.70 -4.13
CA ASP A 82 -3.67 13.50 -3.32
C ASP A 82 -4.80 14.46 -3.73
N ASP A 83 -5.80 14.72 -2.90
CA ASP A 83 -6.98 15.54 -3.20
C ASP A 83 -6.63 16.97 -3.72
N CYS A 84 -7.60 17.65 -4.27
CA CYS A 84 -7.53 19.04 -4.76
C CYS A 84 -6.85 19.24 -6.14
N TRP A 85 -6.51 18.22 -6.88
CA TRP A 85 -6.00 18.37 -8.25
C TRP A 85 -7.12 18.63 -9.26
N GLN A 86 -8.34 18.11 -9.03
CA GLN A 86 -9.53 18.24 -9.87
C GLN A 86 -10.44 19.40 -9.42
N VAL A 87 -11.19 19.98 -10.34
CA VAL A 87 -12.09 21.12 -10.06
C VAL A 87 -13.52 20.91 -10.53
N SER A 88 -13.75 20.19 -11.64
CA SER A 88 -15.07 20.05 -12.27
C SER A 88 -15.12 18.78 -13.13
N ARG A 89 -16.26 18.57 -13.77
CA ARG A 89 -16.41 17.65 -14.92
C ARG A 89 -16.80 18.43 -16.15
N ALA A 90 -16.31 18.02 -17.32
CA ALA A 90 -16.73 18.52 -18.61
C ALA A 90 -18.16 18.04 -18.95
N GLU A 91 -18.76 18.55 -20.03
CA GLU A 91 -20.12 18.18 -20.45
C GLU A 91 -20.27 16.67 -20.74
N ASP A 92 -19.21 16.00 -21.18
CA ASP A 92 -19.17 14.56 -21.42
C ASP A 92 -18.92 13.73 -20.15
N GLY A 93 -18.83 14.39 -18.99
CA GLY A 93 -18.52 13.75 -17.70
C GLY A 93 -17.04 13.58 -17.40
N THR A 94 -16.13 13.90 -18.33
CA THR A 94 -14.67 13.76 -18.11
C THR A 94 -14.21 14.65 -16.95
N ILE A 95 -13.42 14.09 -16.02
CA ILE A 95 -12.86 14.83 -14.90
C ILE A 95 -11.83 15.85 -15.38
N VAL A 96 -11.89 17.07 -14.84
CA VAL A 96 -11.08 18.22 -15.25
C VAL A 96 -10.10 18.59 -14.14
N ALA A 97 -8.81 18.61 -14.47
CA ALA A 97 -7.77 19.12 -13.58
C ALA A 97 -7.85 20.65 -13.43
N ASP A 98 -7.37 21.17 -12.30
CA ASP A 98 -7.22 22.60 -12.07
C ASP A 98 -6.20 23.18 -13.06
N ALA A 99 -6.66 24.03 -13.99
CA ALA A 99 -5.84 24.58 -15.07
C ALA A 99 -4.78 25.60 -14.57
N GLU A 100 -4.98 26.22 -13.39
CA GLU A 100 -3.99 27.12 -12.81
C GLU A 100 -2.85 26.33 -12.18
N ARG A 101 -3.16 25.24 -11.51
CA ARG A 101 -2.19 24.38 -10.81
C ARG A 101 -1.53 23.36 -11.74
N PHE A 102 -2.27 22.86 -12.74
CA PHE A 102 -1.82 21.86 -13.72
C PHE A 102 -2.05 22.36 -15.15
N PRO A 103 -1.37 23.43 -15.58
CA PRO A 103 -1.67 24.12 -16.85
C PRO A 103 -1.49 23.23 -18.10
N ASN A 104 -0.68 22.17 -17.99
CA ASN A 104 -0.45 21.22 -19.09
C ASN A 104 -1.19 19.88 -18.86
N GLY A 105 -2.09 19.84 -17.86
CA GLY A 105 -2.85 18.65 -17.47
C GLY A 105 -2.03 17.58 -16.76
N ILE A 106 -2.71 16.56 -16.24
CA ILE A 106 -2.10 15.49 -15.44
C ILE A 106 -1.19 14.61 -16.30
N LYS A 107 -1.51 14.39 -17.59
CA LYS A 107 -0.65 13.60 -18.47
C LYS A 107 0.78 14.15 -18.58
N ALA A 108 0.93 15.46 -18.67
CA ALA A 108 2.26 16.09 -18.75
C ALA A 108 3.07 15.91 -17.45
N VAL A 109 2.39 15.83 -16.31
CA VAL A 109 3.01 15.48 -15.02
C VAL A 109 3.44 14.02 -15.01
N ALA A 110 2.56 13.12 -15.48
CA ALA A 110 2.87 11.70 -15.58
C ALA A 110 4.08 11.43 -16.48
N ASP A 111 4.12 12.05 -17.65
CA ASP A 111 5.25 11.91 -18.59
C ASP A 111 6.57 12.35 -17.91
N TYR A 112 6.56 13.50 -17.18
CA TYR A 112 7.74 13.97 -16.45
C TYR A 112 8.20 13.00 -15.35
N VAL A 113 7.26 12.49 -14.56
CA VAL A 113 7.55 11.53 -13.49
C VAL A 113 8.11 10.23 -14.08
N HIS A 114 7.56 9.77 -15.20
CA HIS A 114 8.05 8.60 -15.93
C HIS A 114 9.45 8.80 -16.51
N ASP A 115 9.77 9.99 -17.03
CA ASP A 115 11.12 10.33 -17.52
C ASP A 115 12.18 10.26 -16.42
N LYS A 116 11.79 10.44 -15.15
CA LYS A 116 12.66 10.19 -13.98
C LYS A 116 12.75 8.70 -13.61
N GLY A 117 12.02 7.82 -14.31
CA GLY A 117 11.89 6.38 -14.00
C GLY A 117 11.14 6.15 -12.68
N LEU A 118 10.20 7.03 -12.37
CA LEU A 118 9.24 6.93 -11.26
C LEU A 118 7.85 6.62 -11.82
N ARG A 119 6.86 6.49 -10.95
CA ARG A 119 5.46 6.18 -11.25
C ARG A 119 4.55 7.24 -10.69
N LEU A 120 3.54 7.67 -11.45
CA LEU A 120 2.57 8.65 -10.98
C LEU A 120 1.37 7.97 -10.34
N GLY A 121 0.99 8.42 -9.14
CA GLY A 121 -0.29 8.13 -8.53
C GLY A 121 -1.22 9.33 -8.53
N ILE A 122 -2.53 9.03 -8.44
CA ILE A 122 -3.59 10.04 -8.37
C ILE A 122 -4.61 9.65 -7.30
N TYR A 123 -5.41 10.63 -6.89
CA TYR A 123 -6.48 10.49 -5.90
C TYR A 123 -7.85 10.71 -6.53
N THR A 124 -8.82 9.97 -6.06
CA THR A 124 -10.25 10.27 -6.23
C THR A 124 -11.04 9.74 -5.04
N ASP A 125 -12.37 9.81 -5.12
CA ASP A 125 -13.29 9.37 -4.07
C ASP A 125 -14.35 8.43 -4.66
N ALA A 126 -14.73 7.42 -3.91
CA ALA A 126 -15.81 6.50 -4.28
C ALA A 126 -17.21 7.12 -4.12
N GLY A 127 -17.31 8.21 -3.37
CA GLY A 127 -18.51 9.00 -3.18
C GLY A 127 -18.75 10.04 -4.27
N ARG A 128 -19.73 10.89 -4.03
CA ARG A 128 -20.15 11.95 -4.96
C ARG A 128 -19.15 13.11 -5.03
N MET A 129 -18.48 13.36 -3.92
CA MET A 129 -17.43 14.38 -3.79
C MET A 129 -16.24 13.81 -3.02
N THR A 130 -15.07 14.41 -3.24
CA THR A 130 -13.89 14.17 -2.43
C THR A 130 -14.05 14.81 -1.04
N CYS A 131 -13.14 14.48 -0.11
CA CYS A 131 -13.13 15.07 1.23
C CYS A 131 -13.00 16.61 1.19
N GLN A 132 -12.38 17.15 0.16
CA GLN A 132 -12.30 18.60 -0.10
C GLN A 132 -13.40 19.14 -1.03
N LYS A 133 -14.50 18.40 -1.17
CA LYS A 133 -15.67 18.79 -1.97
C LYS A 133 -15.37 19.03 -3.46
N ARG A 134 -14.40 18.31 -3.99
CA ARG A 134 -14.13 18.22 -5.43
C ARG A 134 -14.99 17.10 -6.03
N PRO A 135 -15.14 17.02 -7.37
CA PRO A 135 -15.90 15.92 -7.97
C PRO A 135 -15.31 14.54 -7.59
N GLY A 136 -16.13 13.69 -6.98
CA GLY A 136 -15.83 12.27 -6.78
C GLY A 136 -16.16 11.44 -8.02
N SER A 137 -15.91 10.15 -7.97
CA SER A 137 -16.07 9.24 -9.13
C SER A 137 -17.36 8.40 -9.08
N TYR A 138 -18.26 8.66 -8.12
CA TYR A 138 -19.56 7.97 -8.08
C TYR A 138 -20.31 8.13 -9.41
N GLU A 139 -20.75 7.01 -10.01
CA GLU A 139 -21.36 6.91 -11.35
C GLU A 139 -20.43 7.25 -12.54
N HIS A 140 -19.14 7.52 -12.28
CA HIS A 140 -18.12 7.78 -13.29
C HIS A 140 -16.94 6.82 -13.24
N GLU A 141 -17.00 5.74 -12.46
CA GLU A 141 -15.87 4.86 -12.14
C GLU A 141 -15.14 4.35 -13.40
N PHE A 142 -15.90 3.91 -14.42
CA PHE A 142 -15.34 3.39 -15.67
C PHE A 142 -14.74 4.48 -16.55
N GLN A 143 -15.36 5.67 -16.58
CA GLN A 143 -14.86 6.81 -17.34
C GLN A 143 -13.56 7.33 -16.71
N ASP A 144 -13.55 7.51 -15.40
CA ASP A 144 -12.39 8.02 -14.67
C ASP A 144 -11.21 7.04 -14.74
N ALA A 145 -11.44 5.73 -14.55
CA ALA A 145 -10.40 4.72 -14.70
C ALA A 145 -9.76 4.74 -16.10
N LYS A 146 -10.58 4.92 -17.15
CA LYS A 146 -10.10 5.04 -18.53
C LYS A 146 -9.30 6.33 -18.74
N THR A 147 -9.75 7.42 -18.15
CA THR A 147 -9.07 8.71 -18.20
C THR A 147 -7.71 8.63 -17.49
N TYR A 148 -7.66 8.07 -16.28
CA TYR A 148 -6.40 7.86 -15.55
C TYR A 148 -5.42 6.97 -16.31
N ALA A 149 -5.91 5.88 -16.90
CA ALA A 149 -5.10 5.02 -17.77
C ALA A 149 -4.52 5.77 -18.97
N SER A 150 -5.33 6.63 -19.62
CA SER A 150 -4.90 7.45 -20.76
C SER A 150 -3.85 8.50 -20.41
N TRP A 151 -3.84 8.97 -19.17
CA TRP A 151 -2.82 9.87 -18.63
C TRP A 151 -1.54 9.15 -18.19
N GLY A 152 -1.56 7.82 -18.15
CA GLY A 152 -0.40 7.04 -17.71
C GLY A 152 -0.29 6.88 -16.20
N VAL A 153 -1.39 7.03 -15.46
CA VAL A 153 -1.42 6.81 -13.99
C VAL A 153 -1.09 5.35 -13.66
N ASP A 154 -0.28 5.14 -12.61
CA ASP A 154 0.20 3.83 -12.15
C ASP A 154 -0.37 3.40 -10.79
N TYR A 155 -0.96 4.32 -10.05
CA TYR A 155 -1.51 4.13 -8.72
C TYR A 155 -2.71 5.03 -8.52
N VAL A 156 -3.78 4.53 -7.91
CA VAL A 156 -4.94 5.34 -7.56
C VAL A 156 -5.33 5.10 -6.10
N LYS A 157 -5.41 6.19 -5.32
CA LYS A 157 -6.03 6.20 -3.99
C LYS A 157 -7.50 6.61 -4.15
N ILE A 158 -8.40 5.78 -3.64
CA ILE A 158 -9.84 6.02 -3.73
C ILE A 158 -10.41 6.12 -2.32
N ASP A 159 -10.88 7.32 -1.97
CA ASP A 159 -11.38 7.66 -0.64
C ASP A 159 -12.87 7.34 -0.48
N TRP A 160 -13.46 7.70 0.67
CA TRP A 160 -14.83 7.32 1.06
C TRP A 160 -15.67 8.49 1.58
N CYS A 161 -15.36 9.72 1.20
CA CYS A 161 -16.12 10.90 1.60
C CYS A 161 -17.43 11.00 0.79
N PHE A 162 -18.45 11.65 1.32
CA PHE A 162 -19.75 11.86 0.67
C PHE A 162 -20.34 10.58 0.02
N ALA A 163 -20.16 9.45 0.68
CA ALA A 163 -20.58 8.12 0.26
C ALA A 163 -21.83 7.62 1.03
N GLU A 164 -22.63 8.53 1.61
CA GLU A 164 -23.82 8.18 2.38
C GLU A 164 -24.80 7.35 1.54
N GLY A 165 -25.26 6.25 2.13
CA GLY A 165 -26.18 5.31 1.48
C GLY A 165 -25.49 4.33 0.52
N LEU A 166 -24.16 4.41 0.31
CA LEU A 166 -23.43 3.46 -0.50
C LEU A 166 -22.88 2.28 0.36
N ASP A 167 -22.70 1.14 -0.28
CA ASP A 167 -22.01 -0.01 0.31
C ASP A 167 -20.56 -0.04 -0.18
N PRO A 168 -19.54 0.06 0.71
CA PRO A 168 -18.15 0.09 0.29
C PRO A 168 -17.73 -1.19 -0.47
N VAL A 169 -18.22 -2.37 -0.09
CA VAL A 169 -17.89 -3.62 -0.79
C VAL A 169 -18.34 -3.56 -2.25
N VAL A 170 -19.55 -3.06 -2.48
CA VAL A 170 -20.12 -2.94 -3.83
C VAL A 170 -19.40 -1.83 -4.62
N GLN A 171 -19.19 -0.68 -3.98
CA GLN A 171 -18.63 0.48 -4.66
C GLN A 171 -17.17 0.29 -5.06
N TYR A 172 -16.33 -0.24 -4.15
CA TYR A 172 -14.94 -0.55 -4.48
C TYR A 172 -14.80 -1.72 -5.48
N ALA A 173 -15.76 -2.67 -5.49
CA ALA A 173 -15.79 -3.71 -6.54
C ALA A 173 -16.04 -3.13 -7.93
N LYS A 174 -16.86 -2.07 -8.07
CA LYS A 174 -17.02 -1.35 -9.35
C LYS A 174 -15.70 -0.72 -9.82
N PHE A 175 -14.95 -0.09 -8.89
CA PHE A 175 -13.63 0.46 -9.22
C PHE A 175 -12.64 -0.61 -9.63
N ARG A 176 -12.60 -1.76 -8.94
CA ARG A 176 -11.79 -2.90 -9.37
C ARG A 176 -12.09 -3.27 -10.83
N ASP A 177 -13.37 -3.40 -11.16
CA ASP A 177 -13.81 -3.80 -12.50
C ASP A 177 -13.51 -2.70 -13.54
N ALA A 178 -13.66 -1.44 -13.17
CA ALA A 178 -13.32 -0.28 -13.98
C ALA A 178 -11.82 -0.21 -14.27
N LEU A 179 -10.98 -0.38 -13.26
CA LEU A 179 -9.50 -0.40 -13.41
C LEU A 179 -9.04 -1.59 -14.25
N ALA A 180 -9.63 -2.77 -14.06
CA ALA A 180 -9.33 -3.96 -14.87
C ALA A 180 -9.66 -3.74 -16.37
N GLN A 181 -10.68 -2.95 -16.68
CA GLN A 181 -11.10 -2.62 -18.04
C GLN A 181 -10.40 -1.38 -18.62
N SER A 182 -9.61 -0.66 -17.84
CA SER A 182 -8.93 0.57 -18.27
C SER A 182 -7.83 0.34 -19.31
N GLY A 183 -7.33 -0.89 -19.41
CA GLY A 183 -6.24 -1.28 -20.31
C GLY A 183 -4.84 -1.00 -19.78
N ARG A 184 -4.71 -0.48 -18.53
CA ARG A 184 -3.43 -0.22 -17.85
C ARG A 184 -3.41 -0.89 -16.49
N PRO A 185 -2.29 -1.54 -16.08
CA PRO A 185 -2.12 -2.03 -14.72
C PRO A 185 -1.92 -0.84 -13.76
N ILE A 186 -2.89 -0.62 -12.87
CA ILE A 186 -2.89 0.47 -11.88
C ILE A 186 -3.00 -0.13 -10.49
N VAL A 187 -2.10 0.23 -9.57
CA VAL A 187 -2.20 -0.16 -8.16
C VAL A 187 -3.41 0.52 -7.55
N PHE A 188 -4.26 -0.28 -6.92
CA PHE A 188 -5.50 0.18 -6.32
C PHE A 188 -5.39 0.26 -4.80
N SER A 189 -5.45 1.46 -4.25
CA SER A 189 -5.46 1.76 -2.81
C SER A 189 -6.87 2.15 -2.36
N ILE A 190 -7.43 1.33 -1.47
CA ILE A 190 -8.73 1.52 -0.85
C ILE A 190 -8.57 2.36 0.41
N CYS A 191 -9.24 3.52 0.48
CA CYS A 191 -9.13 4.44 1.60
C CYS A 191 -10.50 4.67 2.27
N ASN A 192 -11.06 3.62 2.91
CA ASN A 192 -12.34 3.72 3.61
C ASN A 192 -12.22 3.65 5.15
N TRP A 193 -11.05 3.97 5.68
CA TRP A 193 -10.78 4.16 7.11
C TRP A 193 -11.16 2.97 8.01
N GLY A 194 -11.14 1.75 7.48
CA GLY A 194 -11.50 0.53 8.21
C GLY A 194 -13.00 0.22 8.24
N VAL A 195 -13.84 1.02 7.58
CA VAL A 195 -15.30 0.80 7.51
C VAL A 195 -15.60 -0.55 6.89
N LYS A 196 -16.44 -1.35 7.56
CA LYS A 196 -16.78 -2.74 7.18
C LYS A 196 -15.56 -3.68 7.06
N ALA A 197 -14.50 -3.43 7.84
CA ALA A 197 -13.33 -4.29 7.93
C ALA A 197 -12.73 -4.64 6.56
N PRO A 198 -12.14 -3.65 5.84
CA PRO A 198 -11.67 -3.82 4.44
C PRO A 198 -10.64 -4.95 4.30
N TRP A 199 -9.91 -5.30 5.32
CA TRP A 199 -9.01 -6.47 5.32
C TRP A 199 -9.70 -7.80 5.02
N ARG A 200 -11.03 -7.91 5.19
CA ARG A 200 -11.78 -9.13 4.93
C ARG A 200 -12.18 -9.31 3.46
N TRP A 201 -12.40 -8.22 2.74
CA TRP A 201 -12.84 -8.21 1.34
C TRP A 201 -11.83 -7.54 0.40
N GLY A 202 -10.95 -6.70 0.92
CA GLY A 202 -9.89 -5.99 0.18
C GLY A 202 -8.98 -6.91 -0.64
N PRO A 203 -8.54 -8.10 -0.15
CA PRO A 203 -7.68 -9.00 -0.92
C PRO A 203 -8.22 -9.42 -2.29
N THR A 204 -9.52 -9.37 -2.49
CA THR A 204 -10.18 -9.64 -3.78
C THR A 204 -10.57 -8.39 -4.55
N THR A 205 -10.26 -7.20 -4.02
CA THR A 205 -10.73 -5.92 -4.54
C THR A 205 -9.59 -4.98 -4.93
N GLY A 206 -8.66 -4.70 -4.02
CA GLY A 206 -7.56 -3.77 -4.22
C GLY A 206 -6.22 -4.34 -3.80
N ASN A 207 -5.15 -3.56 -3.97
CA ASN A 207 -3.79 -3.96 -3.63
C ASN A 207 -3.39 -3.55 -2.19
N LEU A 208 -4.04 -2.55 -1.63
CA LEU A 208 -3.89 -2.14 -0.25
C LEU A 208 -5.17 -1.48 0.25
N TRP A 209 -5.36 -1.44 1.55
CA TRP A 209 -6.55 -0.86 2.17
C TRP A 209 -6.24 -0.25 3.54
N ARG A 210 -6.75 0.97 3.74
CA ARG A 210 -6.66 1.67 5.03
C ARG A 210 -7.41 0.88 6.10
N THR A 211 -6.73 0.62 7.19
CA THR A 211 -7.28 -0.16 8.31
C THR A 211 -7.90 0.71 9.38
N THR A 212 -7.54 1.99 9.41
CA THR A 212 -7.94 2.98 10.44
C THR A 212 -8.23 4.34 9.80
N GLY A 213 -8.79 5.27 10.59
CA GLY A 213 -8.83 6.69 10.25
C GLY A 213 -7.42 7.29 10.14
N ASP A 214 -7.35 8.54 9.65
CA ASP A 214 -6.11 9.19 9.24
C ASP A 214 -5.08 9.34 10.35
N ILE A 215 -3.80 9.19 9.97
CA ILE A 215 -2.64 9.52 10.78
C ILE A 215 -2.42 11.03 10.81
N ASN A 216 -1.72 11.50 11.82
CA ASN A 216 -1.10 12.82 11.86
C ASN A 216 0.26 12.75 12.54
N ASP A 217 1.05 13.80 12.45
CA ASP A 217 2.41 13.86 12.97
C ASP A 217 2.45 14.05 14.50
N THR A 218 1.86 13.07 15.21
CA THR A 218 1.95 12.93 16.68
C THR A 218 2.20 11.49 17.07
N TYR A 219 2.99 11.28 18.12
CA TYR A 219 3.29 9.94 18.61
C TYR A 219 2.04 9.15 18.98
N ASP A 220 1.13 9.75 19.74
CA ASP A 220 -0.10 9.07 20.19
C ASP A 220 -0.92 8.54 19.02
N ARG A 221 -1.07 9.35 17.94
CA ARG A 221 -1.85 8.93 16.78
C ARG A 221 -1.14 7.82 16.01
N MET A 222 0.15 7.96 15.78
CA MET A 222 0.99 6.95 15.15
C MET A 222 0.94 5.64 15.93
N ALA A 223 1.11 5.70 17.25
CA ALA A 223 1.12 4.53 18.14
C ALA A 223 -0.24 3.82 18.15
N VAL A 224 -1.34 4.55 18.29
CA VAL A 224 -2.71 3.98 18.26
C VAL A 224 -2.95 3.25 16.96
N ILE A 225 -2.57 3.83 15.82
CA ILE A 225 -2.76 3.22 14.50
C ILE A 225 -1.83 2.02 14.30
N GLY A 226 -0.53 2.20 14.52
CA GLY A 226 0.47 1.18 14.22
C GLY A 226 0.32 -0.07 15.10
N PHE A 227 0.21 0.08 16.40
CA PHE A 227 0.09 -1.06 17.32
C PHE A 227 -1.28 -1.77 17.25
N SER A 228 -2.33 -1.10 16.72
CA SER A 228 -3.63 -1.73 16.44
C SER A 228 -3.60 -2.74 15.29
N GLN A 229 -2.52 -2.79 14.51
CA GLN A 229 -2.42 -3.72 13.36
C GLN A 229 -2.18 -5.18 13.77
N ASN A 230 -1.94 -5.45 15.05
CA ASN A 230 -1.81 -6.82 15.55
C ASN A 230 -3.09 -7.64 15.32
N GLY A 231 -2.96 -8.85 14.76
CA GLY A 231 -4.09 -9.72 14.41
C GLY A 231 -4.59 -9.54 12.96
N LEU A 232 -4.05 -8.56 12.21
CA LEU A 232 -4.37 -8.36 10.78
C LEU A 232 -3.37 -9.06 9.84
N GLU A 233 -2.29 -9.65 10.36
CA GLU A 233 -1.20 -10.25 9.58
C GLU A 233 -1.68 -11.31 8.57
N LYS A 234 -2.72 -12.05 8.90
CA LYS A 234 -3.28 -13.10 8.03
C LYS A 234 -3.97 -12.58 6.77
N PHE A 235 -4.21 -11.28 6.68
CA PHE A 235 -4.89 -10.66 5.54
C PHE A 235 -3.90 -10.02 4.57
N ALA A 236 -2.65 -9.78 4.99
CA ALA A 236 -1.61 -9.22 4.15
C ALA A 236 -0.81 -10.31 3.44
N GLY A 237 -0.36 -10.02 2.22
CA GLY A 237 0.46 -10.92 1.42
C GLY A 237 0.80 -10.33 0.06
N PRO A 238 1.47 -11.11 -0.82
CA PRO A 238 1.86 -10.62 -2.13
C PRO A 238 0.67 -10.06 -2.92
N GLY A 239 0.77 -8.80 -3.35
CA GLY A 239 -0.26 -8.12 -4.12
C GLY A 239 -1.38 -7.48 -3.30
N HIS A 240 -1.39 -7.62 -1.96
CA HIS A 240 -2.45 -7.08 -1.11
C HIS A 240 -1.96 -6.83 0.33
N TRP A 241 -2.10 -5.59 0.84
CA TRP A 241 -1.47 -5.12 2.07
C TRP A 241 -2.43 -4.36 2.98
N ASN A 242 -2.29 -4.58 4.30
CA ASN A 242 -2.87 -3.69 5.29
C ASN A 242 -2.13 -2.36 5.24
N ASP A 243 -2.87 -1.27 5.24
CA ASP A 243 -2.35 0.09 5.17
C ASP A 243 -2.71 0.86 6.44
N PRO A 244 -1.76 1.06 7.36
CA PRO A 244 -1.96 1.87 8.56
C PRO A 244 -1.83 3.37 8.30
N ASP A 245 -1.78 3.80 7.04
CA ASP A 245 -1.54 5.15 6.55
C ASP A 245 -0.05 5.49 6.33
N MET A 246 0.18 6.72 5.91
CA MET A 246 1.47 7.25 5.45
C MET A 246 2.52 7.34 6.55
N LEU A 247 3.76 7.59 6.13
CA LEU A 247 4.85 7.95 7.03
C LEU A 247 4.85 9.45 7.32
N GLU A 248 4.82 9.82 8.60
CA GLU A 248 4.97 11.20 9.06
C GLU A 248 6.44 11.61 9.29
N VAL A 249 7.36 10.72 9.01
CA VAL A 249 8.81 10.91 9.27
C VAL A 249 9.32 12.18 8.61
N GLY A 250 9.76 13.13 9.45
CA GLY A 250 10.33 14.40 9.02
C GLY A 250 9.33 15.55 8.89
N ASN A 251 8.08 15.40 9.28
CA ASN A 251 7.10 16.50 9.33
C ASN A 251 7.30 17.46 10.51
N GLY A 252 7.97 17.02 11.61
CA GLY A 252 8.46 17.88 12.69
C GLY A 252 7.61 17.84 13.97
N GLY A 253 6.54 17.05 14.03
CA GLY A 253 5.67 16.90 15.20
C GLY A 253 6.09 15.79 16.15
N MET A 254 6.96 14.87 15.72
CA MET A 254 7.54 13.80 16.52
C MET A 254 9.05 13.99 16.71
N ASN A 255 9.61 13.46 17.80
CA ASN A 255 11.04 13.46 18.05
C ASN A 255 11.75 12.30 17.31
N ARG A 256 13.08 12.22 17.46
CA ARG A 256 13.91 11.20 16.81
C ARG A 256 13.51 9.77 17.17
N ASN A 257 13.27 9.48 18.44
CA ASN A 257 12.91 8.13 18.88
C ASN A 257 11.56 7.71 18.28
N GLU A 258 10.60 8.62 18.26
CA GLU A 258 9.26 8.42 17.76
C GLU A 258 9.26 8.17 16.23
N TYR A 259 10.06 8.92 15.47
CA TYR A 259 10.21 8.66 14.03
C TYR A 259 10.92 7.33 13.75
N ARG A 260 11.90 6.94 14.56
CA ARG A 260 12.54 5.61 14.46
C ARG A 260 11.53 4.49 14.77
N THR A 261 10.71 4.67 15.79
CA THR A 261 9.61 3.76 16.13
C THR A 261 8.61 3.63 15.00
N HIS A 262 8.20 4.76 14.40
CA HIS A 262 7.28 4.79 13.27
C HIS A 262 7.83 3.99 12.09
N MET A 263 9.05 4.29 11.63
CA MET A 263 9.68 3.59 10.51
C MET A 263 9.89 2.10 10.77
N ALA A 264 10.35 1.73 11.98
CA ALA A 264 10.56 0.34 12.37
C ALA A 264 9.26 -0.47 12.43
N LEU A 265 8.20 0.12 12.99
CA LEU A 265 6.90 -0.54 13.09
C LEU A 265 6.28 -0.75 11.70
N TRP A 266 6.28 0.28 10.83
CA TRP A 266 5.80 0.13 9.44
C TRP A 266 6.60 -0.92 8.67
N ALA A 267 7.90 -1.04 8.90
CA ALA A 267 8.72 -2.08 8.28
C ALA A 267 8.35 -3.49 8.77
N ILE A 268 8.15 -3.67 10.07
CA ILE A 268 7.70 -4.95 10.65
C ILE A 268 6.29 -5.29 10.16
N LEU A 269 5.40 -4.31 10.06
CA LEU A 269 4.03 -4.48 9.57
C LEU A 269 3.95 -4.80 8.08
N ALA A 270 5.05 -4.72 7.31
CA ALA A 270 4.99 -4.76 5.85
C ALA A 270 3.97 -3.74 5.30
N ALA A 271 3.89 -2.58 5.94
CA ALA A 271 3.01 -1.49 5.55
C ALA A 271 3.56 -0.78 4.30
N PRO A 272 2.71 -0.15 3.48
CA PRO A 272 3.18 0.77 2.45
C PRO A 272 4.07 1.86 3.05
N LEU A 273 5.24 2.11 2.45
CA LEU A 273 6.15 3.18 2.87
C LEU A 273 5.91 4.41 1.99
N LEU A 274 4.85 5.17 2.30
CA LEU A 274 4.50 6.40 1.60
C LEU A 274 4.89 7.61 2.45
N ALA A 275 6.01 8.26 2.12
CA ALA A 275 6.48 9.46 2.82
C ALA A 275 5.51 10.63 2.60
N GLY A 276 5.24 11.41 3.65
CA GLY A 276 4.30 12.53 3.63
C GLY A 276 4.94 13.90 3.88
N ASN A 277 6.27 13.98 3.98
CA ASN A 277 7.02 15.20 4.29
C ASN A 277 7.48 15.97 3.04
N ASP A 278 8.03 17.17 3.22
CA ASP A 278 8.69 17.92 2.14
C ASP A 278 10.08 17.35 1.85
N LEU A 279 10.19 16.56 0.79
CA LEU A 279 11.44 15.91 0.40
C LEU A 279 12.53 16.88 -0.05
N ARG A 280 12.17 18.11 -0.45
CA ARG A 280 13.11 19.13 -0.97
C ARG A 280 14.01 19.70 0.13
N THR A 281 13.54 19.64 1.38
CA THR A 281 14.18 20.27 2.54
C THR A 281 14.44 19.31 3.70
N MET A 282 14.48 17.99 3.42
CA MET A 282 14.73 16.98 4.45
C MET A 282 16.05 17.21 5.19
N SER A 283 16.03 17.03 6.52
CA SER A 283 17.25 16.91 7.31
C SER A 283 18.07 15.67 6.92
N ALA A 284 19.36 15.68 7.23
CA ALA A 284 20.20 14.50 7.03
C ALA A 284 19.68 13.28 7.79
N GLU A 285 19.18 13.49 9.00
CA GLU A 285 18.59 12.43 9.84
C GLU A 285 17.31 11.84 9.24
N THR A 286 16.39 12.69 8.76
CA THR A 286 15.18 12.24 8.07
C THR A 286 15.54 11.42 6.81
N LYS A 287 16.49 11.92 6.02
CA LYS A 287 16.98 11.22 4.84
C LYS A 287 17.58 9.87 5.18
N GLU A 288 18.46 9.79 6.20
CA GLU A 288 19.09 8.56 6.67
C GLU A 288 18.03 7.53 7.05
N LEU A 289 17.02 7.95 7.83
CA LEU A 289 15.95 7.06 8.28
C LEU A 289 15.09 6.55 7.12
N LEU A 290 14.63 7.44 6.23
CA LEU A 290 13.82 7.07 5.07
C LEU A 290 14.58 6.23 4.03
N THR A 291 15.91 6.29 3.99
CA THR A 291 16.74 5.51 3.07
C THR A 291 17.52 4.38 3.74
N ASN A 292 17.21 4.05 5.01
CA ASN A 292 17.87 2.96 5.72
C ASN A 292 17.60 1.62 5.02
N SER A 293 18.58 1.12 4.28
CA SER A 293 18.46 -0.08 3.45
C SER A 293 18.16 -1.35 4.26
N GLU A 294 18.60 -1.44 5.52
CA GLU A 294 18.36 -2.60 6.37
C GLU A 294 16.93 -2.65 6.89
N VAL A 295 16.36 -1.50 7.25
CA VAL A 295 14.96 -1.38 7.65
C VAL A 295 14.03 -1.59 6.45
N ILE A 296 14.37 -1.00 5.28
CA ILE A 296 13.63 -1.20 4.03
C ILE A 296 13.67 -2.68 3.61
N ALA A 297 14.79 -3.36 3.75
CA ALA A 297 14.91 -4.79 3.43
C ALA A 297 13.97 -5.65 4.30
N VAL A 298 13.68 -5.24 5.55
CA VAL A 298 12.65 -5.91 6.36
C VAL A 298 11.26 -5.66 5.81
N ASN A 299 10.94 -4.42 5.42
CA ASN A 299 9.63 -4.10 4.83
C ASN A 299 9.41 -4.86 3.52
N GLN A 300 10.39 -4.86 2.64
CA GLN A 300 10.36 -5.41 1.28
C GLN A 300 10.77 -6.89 1.19
N ASP A 301 10.86 -7.58 2.33
CA ASP A 301 11.29 -8.98 2.37
C ASP A 301 10.41 -9.87 1.50
N PRO A 302 10.99 -10.71 0.61
CA PRO A 302 10.26 -11.51 -0.38
C PRO A 302 9.38 -12.62 0.23
N LYS A 303 9.49 -12.90 1.53
CA LYS A 303 8.50 -13.75 2.22
C LYS A 303 7.12 -13.11 2.23
N ALA A 304 7.08 -11.78 2.09
CA ALA A 304 5.87 -11.00 1.92
C ALA A 304 4.79 -11.26 3.00
N VAL A 305 5.21 -11.26 4.26
CA VAL A 305 4.32 -11.43 5.43
C VAL A 305 4.38 -10.21 6.33
N GLN A 306 3.27 -9.88 6.95
CA GLN A 306 3.21 -8.88 8.02
C GLN A 306 3.71 -9.51 9.33
N GLY A 307 4.45 -8.72 10.14
CA GLY A 307 4.82 -9.11 11.50
C GLY A 307 3.65 -8.99 12.47
N HIS A 308 3.82 -9.58 13.65
CA HIS A 308 2.81 -9.60 14.72
C HIS A 308 3.48 -9.48 16.10
N ARG A 309 2.70 -9.12 17.09
CA ARG A 309 3.13 -9.03 18.48
C ARG A 309 3.23 -10.43 19.11
N VAL A 310 4.35 -10.73 19.75
CA VAL A 310 4.60 -12.01 20.43
C VAL A 310 4.64 -11.87 21.94
N TRP A 311 4.81 -10.65 22.47
CA TRP A 311 4.80 -10.37 23.90
C TRP A 311 4.37 -8.94 24.19
N GLU A 312 3.67 -8.76 25.31
CA GLU A 312 3.20 -7.48 25.81
C GLU A 312 3.18 -7.48 27.32
N GLU A 313 3.69 -6.40 27.94
CA GLU A 313 3.55 -6.11 29.36
C GLU A 313 3.33 -4.60 29.54
N GLY A 314 2.10 -4.23 29.82
CA GLY A 314 1.70 -2.82 29.88
C GLY A 314 1.91 -2.10 28.54
N ALA A 315 2.83 -1.15 28.50
CA ALA A 315 3.18 -0.39 27.30
C ALA A 315 4.48 -0.86 26.63
N LEU A 316 5.01 -2.03 27.04
CA LEU A 316 6.18 -2.65 26.41
C LEU A 316 5.74 -3.78 25.51
N GLU A 317 6.24 -3.83 24.29
CA GLU A 317 5.83 -4.82 23.29
C GLU A 317 7.03 -5.41 22.53
N ILE A 318 6.97 -6.72 22.23
CA ILE A 318 7.92 -7.37 21.32
C ILE A 318 7.14 -7.85 20.10
N TRP A 319 7.59 -7.40 18.94
CA TRP A 319 7.03 -7.76 17.65
C TRP A 319 8.03 -8.54 16.82
N VAL A 320 7.53 -9.50 16.03
CA VAL A 320 8.36 -10.37 15.19
C VAL A 320 7.80 -10.44 13.78
N LYS A 321 8.68 -10.33 12.79
CA LYS A 321 8.37 -10.59 11.39
C LYS A 321 9.32 -11.69 10.88
N PRO A 322 8.79 -12.86 10.48
CA PRO A 322 9.59 -13.87 9.82
C PRO A 322 10.11 -13.35 8.48
N LEU A 323 11.40 -13.57 8.20
CA LEU A 323 12.03 -13.16 6.94
C LEU A 323 12.28 -14.37 6.03
N ALA A 324 12.47 -14.10 4.73
CA ALA A 324 12.98 -15.08 3.80
C ALA A 324 14.34 -15.60 4.29
N HIS A 325 14.72 -16.79 3.85
CA HIS A 325 15.99 -17.42 4.24
C HIS A 325 16.16 -17.77 5.74
N GLY A 326 15.05 -17.72 6.51
CA GLY A 326 15.00 -18.29 7.86
C GLY A 326 15.48 -17.38 9.00
N GLY A 327 15.64 -16.08 8.74
CA GLY A 327 15.83 -15.07 9.79
C GLY A 327 14.51 -14.46 10.27
N GLN A 328 14.62 -13.54 11.23
CA GLN A 328 13.51 -12.77 11.75
C GLN A 328 13.92 -11.30 11.96
N ALA A 329 13.01 -10.37 11.74
CA ALA A 329 13.12 -9.03 12.29
C ALA A 329 12.35 -8.98 13.61
N VAL A 330 12.91 -8.33 14.62
CA VAL A 330 12.34 -8.21 15.96
C VAL A 330 12.39 -6.75 16.37
N GLY A 331 11.25 -6.21 16.82
CA GLY A 331 11.17 -4.87 17.42
C GLY A 331 10.90 -4.99 18.91
N LEU A 332 11.77 -4.37 19.72
CA LEU A 332 11.53 -4.13 21.14
C LEU A 332 11.00 -2.72 21.27
N PHE A 333 9.71 -2.55 21.48
CA PHE A 333 9.03 -1.26 21.52
C PHE A 333 8.73 -0.85 22.95
N ASN A 334 9.14 0.35 23.32
CA ASN A 334 8.81 1.00 24.58
C ASN A 334 7.87 2.18 24.30
N ARG A 335 6.63 2.06 24.75
CA ARG A 335 5.60 3.09 24.61
C ARG A 335 5.40 3.93 25.88
N THR A 336 6.33 3.82 26.85
CA THR A 336 6.31 4.60 28.08
C THR A 336 7.06 5.92 27.92
N GLU A 337 6.82 6.85 28.87
CA GLU A 337 7.47 8.17 28.95
C GLU A 337 8.89 8.14 29.53
N ALA A 338 9.50 6.98 29.69
CA ALA A 338 10.85 6.82 30.25
C ALA A 338 11.58 5.66 29.57
N ALA A 339 12.91 5.71 29.57
CA ALA A 339 13.72 4.59 29.09
C ALA A 339 13.50 3.33 29.93
N PHE A 340 13.45 2.18 29.28
CA PHE A 340 13.18 0.89 29.92
C PHE A 340 14.13 -0.21 29.44
N LYS A 341 14.60 -1.07 30.37
CA LYS A 341 15.38 -2.26 30.01
C LYS A 341 14.44 -3.38 29.57
N MET A 342 14.49 -3.75 28.29
CA MET A 342 13.71 -4.84 27.73
C MET A 342 14.61 -6.04 27.42
N THR A 343 14.13 -7.24 27.71
CA THR A 343 14.86 -8.50 27.46
C THR A 343 14.13 -9.34 26.44
N LEU A 344 14.83 -9.67 25.35
CA LEU A 344 14.41 -10.62 24.35
C LEU A 344 14.93 -12.02 24.71
N GLU A 345 14.05 -12.90 25.12
CA GLU A 345 14.36 -14.30 25.32
C GLU A 345 14.41 -15.05 23.97
N ALA A 346 15.50 -15.75 23.69
CA ALA A 346 15.66 -16.52 22.44
C ALA A 346 14.51 -17.52 22.22
N LYS A 347 14.04 -18.16 23.29
CA LYS A 347 12.92 -19.11 23.26
C LYS A 347 11.59 -18.48 22.82
N LEU A 348 11.37 -17.19 23.11
CA LEU A 348 10.14 -16.47 22.74
C LEU A 348 9.96 -16.43 21.22
N ILE A 349 11.07 -16.31 20.50
CA ILE A 349 11.10 -16.20 19.02
C ILE A 349 11.60 -17.49 18.36
N GLY A 350 11.81 -18.57 19.10
CA GLY A 350 12.33 -19.84 18.58
C GLY A 350 13.77 -19.76 18.03
N ALA A 351 14.56 -18.78 18.47
CA ALA A 351 15.94 -18.62 18.03
C ALA A 351 16.90 -19.59 18.75
N GLN A 352 17.90 -20.08 18.03
CA GLN A 352 18.97 -20.87 18.63
C GLN A 352 19.93 -19.96 19.41
N PRO A 353 20.61 -20.47 20.46
CA PRO A 353 21.56 -19.67 21.25
C PRO A 353 22.73 -19.09 20.42
N SER A 354 23.04 -19.71 19.28
CA SER A 354 24.07 -19.27 18.34
C SER A 354 23.58 -18.21 17.34
N ALA A 355 22.26 -17.92 17.30
CA ALA A 355 21.70 -16.93 16.38
C ALA A 355 22.34 -15.56 16.63
N THR A 356 22.72 -14.89 15.55
CA THR A 356 23.37 -13.58 15.59
C THR A 356 22.37 -12.45 15.55
N LEU A 357 22.69 -11.38 16.26
CA LEU A 357 21.89 -10.16 16.34
C LEU A 357 22.58 -9.01 15.61
N ARG A 358 21.83 -8.25 14.85
CA ARG A 358 22.24 -6.98 14.27
C ARG A 358 21.18 -5.93 14.53
N ASP A 359 21.59 -4.79 15.09
CA ASP A 359 20.74 -3.59 15.18
C ASP A 359 20.64 -2.92 13.81
N LEU A 360 19.43 -2.82 13.28
CA LEU A 360 19.16 -2.33 11.92
C LEU A 360 19.07 -0.80 11.84
N LEU A 361 18.78 -0.15 12.97
CA LEU A 361 18.68 1.30 13.03
C LEU A 361 20.05 1.95 13.30
N ASP A 362 20.93 1.27 14.03
CA ASP A 362 22.29 1.74 14.34
C ASP A 362 23.36 1.02 13.52
N HIS A 363 22.97 0.10 12.61
CA HIS A 363 23.87 -0.66 11.73
C HIS A 363 24.96 -1.42 12.48
N LYS A 364 24.66 -1.97 13.68
CA LYS A 364 25.62 -2.54 14.60
C LYS A 364 25.44 -4.04 14.79
N ASP A 365 26.51 -4.81 14.63
CA ASP A 365 26.53 -6.23 14.99
C ASP A 365 26.65 -6.38 16.52
N LEU A 366 25.77 -7.19 17.11
CA LEU A 366 25.65 -7.36 18.55
C LEU A 366 26.11 -8.76 19.02
N GLY A 367 26.56 -9.61 18.08
CA GLY A 367 27.00 -10.98 18.33
C GLY A 367 25.86 -11.98 18.56
N ALA A 368 26.14 -13.10 19.22
CA ALA A 368 25.16 -14.17 19.44
C ALA A 368 24.23 -13.84 20.61
N ILE A 369 22.95 -14.26 20.50
CA ILE A 369 21.91 -14.01 21.53
C ILE A 369 22.19 -14.77 22.86
N LYS A 370 22.89 -15.92 22.83
CA LYS A 370 23.28 -16.71 24.03
C LYS A 370 22.16 -17.01 25.03
N GLY A 371 20.91 -17.14 24.54
CA GLY A 371 19.72 -17.39 25.38
C GLY A 371 18.85 -16.17 25.60
N SER A 372 19.41 -14.99 25.84
CA SER A 372 18.68 -13.72 25.89
C SER A 372 19.54 -12.53 25.49
N PHE A 373 18.88 -11.45 25.12
CA PHE A 373 19.50 -10.15 24.82
C PHE A 373 18.73 -9.05 25.54
N THR A 374 19.43 -8.18 26.25
CA THR A 374 18.83 -7.06 26.97
C THR A 374 19.34 -5.74 26.38
N ALA A 375 18.42 -4.84 26.09
CA ALA A 375 18.72 -3.48 25.63
C ALA A 375 17.99 -2.46 26.49
N GLU A 376 18.55 -1.28 26.65
CA GLU A 376 17.84 -0.09 27.11
C GLU A 376 17.14 0.53 25.91
N VAL A 377 15.80 0.56 25.97
CA VAL A 377 14.94 1.14 24.93
C VAL A 377 14.48 2.50 25.43
N PRO A 378 14.79 3.61 24.72
CA PRO A 378 14.41 4.95 25.16
C PRO A 378 12.88 5.12 25.23
N GLU A 379 12.43 6.21 25.85
CA GLU A 379 11.01 6.61 25.84
C GLU A 379 10.51 6.69 24.39
N HIS A 380 9.29 6.23 24.14
CA HIS A 380 8.65 6.15 22.80
C HIS A 380 9.53 5.50 21.72
N GLY A 381 10.54 4.72 22.15
CA GLY A 381 11.61 4.22 21.31
C GLY A 381 11.47 2.77 20.89
N VAL A 382 12.42 2.36 20.04
CA VAL A 382 12.54 0.98 19.57
C VAL A 382 14.00 0.57 19.44
N VAL A 383 14.28 -0.70 19.73
CA VAL A 383 15.47 -1.41 19.25
C VAL A 383 15.00 -2.40 18.21
N MET A 384 15.44 -2.23 16.97
CA MET A 384 15.05 -3.08 15.84
C MET A 384 16.19 -4.00 15.45
N LEU A 385 15.95 -5.29 15.62
CA LEU A 385 16.97 -6.33 15.44
C LEU A 385 16.69 -7.20 14.21
N ARG A 386 17.73 -7.60 13.51
CA ARG A 386 17.72 -8.79 12.67
C ARG A 386 18.32 -9.94 13.47
N VAL A 387 17.57 -11.05 13.57
CA VAL A 387 18.01 -12.29 14.18
C VAL A 387 18.28 -13.28 13.06
N SER A 388 19.53 -13.67 12.88
CA SER A 388 19.98 -14.60 11.84
C SER A 388 20.42 -15.93 12.47
N LYS A 389 20.17 -17.05 11.75
CA LYS A 389 20.55 -18.40 12.19
C LYS A 389 22.05 -18.57 12.29
#